data_78f0e801f752a94250fb53367c336f37
#
_entry.id   78f0e801f752a94250fb53367c336f37
#
_cell.length_a   1.000
_cell.length_b   1.000
_cell.length_c   1.000
_cell.angle_alpha   90.00
_cell.angle_beta   90.00
_cell.angle_gamma   90.00
#
_symmetry.space_group_name_H-M   'P 1'
#
loop_
_entity.id
_entity.type
_entity.pdbx_description
1 polymer ?
#
loop_
_entity_poly.entity_id
_entity_poly.type
_entity_poly.pdbx_seq_one_letter_code
_entity_poly.pdbx_strand_id
1 'polypeptide(L)'
;KSLKKHFTNKKEILSNLSEKIIDEFMKGTVVFPSTLVAFTAFEIIRKKFKNIDIINLISLPEDEVTISLEKFKENYNKIIIRINQLALDNNIKLSNELKLDTEKQISNGCQKLGLYHTPKPVILKNNSVVIKNMKMLYYYRNRLDGFNLDKCFSN
;
A
#
# COMPACT_ATOMS: atom_id res chain seq x y z
N LYS A 1 9.83 -17.94 -42.07
CA LYS A 1 10.42 -18.32 -40.75
C LYS A 1 11.20 -17.16 -40.06
N SER A 2 11.83 -16.26 -40.83
CA SER A 2 12.65 -15.14 -40.31
C SER A 2 11.83 -14.09 -39.51
N LEU A 3 10.69 -13.66 -40.01
CA LEU A 3 9.85 -12.61 -39.37
C LEU A 3 9.32 -13.01 -37.99
N LYS A 4 8.86 -14.26 -37.80
CA LYS A 4 8.39 -14.74 -36.48
C LYS A 4 9.50 -14.70 -35.43
N LYS A 5 10.74 -15.08 -35.81
CA LYS A 5 11.91 -15.05 -34.89
C LYS A 5 12.28 -13.63 -34.49
N HIS A 6 12.11 -12.67 -35.39
CA HIS A 6 12.38 -11.24 -35.10
C HIS A 6 11.35 -10.63 -34.17
N PHE A 7 10.06 -10.97 -34.30
CA PHE A 7 8.98 -10.54 -33.42
C PHE A 7 9.08 -11.16 -32.01
N THR A 8 9.50 -12.42 -31.91
CA THR A 8 9.72 -13.08 -30.61
C THR A 8 10.86 -12.41 -29.85
N ASN A 9 11.97 -12.13 -30.52
CA ASN A 9 13.12 -11.46 -29.91
C ASN A 9 12.78 -10.05 -29.45
N LYS A 10 11.98 -9.30 -30.21
CA LYS A 10 11.54 -7.95 -29.83
C LYS A 10 10.63 -7.95 -28.60
N LYS A 11 9.72 -8.91 -28.48
CA LYS A 11 8.85 -9.08 -27.31
C LYS A 11 9.67 -9.43 -26.06
N GLU A 12 10.63 -10.30 -26.18
CA GLU A 12 11.53 -10.71 -25.09
C GLU A 12 12.41 -9.56 -24.61
N ILE A 13 12.95 -8.76 -25.51
CA ILE A 13 13.72 -7.55 -25.18
C ILE A 13 12.85 -6.53 -24.46
N LEU A 14 11.62 -6.30 -24.93
CA LEU A 14 10.67 -5.38 -24.29
C LEU A 14 10.25 -5.87 -22.91
N SER A 15 10.01 -7.16 -22.72
CA SER A 15 9.70 -7.74 -21.40
C SER A 15 10.85 -7.54 -20.43
N ASN A 16 12.06 -7.91 -20.83
CA ASN A 16 13.26 -7.77 -20.00
C ASN A 16 13.56 -6.30 -19.66
N LEU A 17 13.32 -5.37 -20.58
CA LEU A 17 13.47 -3.95 -20.33
C LEU A 17 12.42 -3.46 -19.33
N SER A 18 11.17 -3.88 -19.50
CA SER A 18 10.09 -3.53 -18.56
C SER A 18 10.37 -4.03 -17.16
N GLU A 19 10.82 -5.27 -17.00
CA GLU A 19 11.19 -5.85 -15.71
C GLU A 19 12.32 -5.07 -15.05
N LYS A 20 13.36 -4.70 -15.78
CA LYS A 20 14.47 -3.88 -15.26
C LYS A 20 14.01 -2.50 -14.81
N ILE A 21 13.13 -1.86 -15.57
CA ILE A 21 12.58 -0.55 -15.23
C ILE A 21 11.76 -0.65 -13.94
N ILE A 22 10.92 -1.68 -13.80
CA ILE A 22 10.12 -1.94 -12.61
C ILE A 22 11.04 -2.16 -11.39
N ASP A 23 12.07 -3.01 -11.53
CA ASP A 23 13.04 -3.29 -10.47
C ASP A 23 13.76 -2.03 -9.99
N GLU A 24 14.26 -1.20 -10.90
CA GLU A 24 14.93 0.05 -10.54
C GLU A 24 13.96 1.05 -9.90
N PHE A 25 12.71 1.09 -10.35
CA PHE A 25 11.67 1.94 -9.75
C PHE A 25 11.35 1.47 -8.32
N MET A 26 11.27 0.16 -8.10
CA MET A 26 11.03 -0.43 -6.79
C MET A 26 12.18 -0.12 -5.82
N LYS A 27 13.44 -0.30 -6.21
CA LYS A 27 14.62 0.03 -5.40
C LYS A 27 14.71 1.52 -5.02
N GLY A 28 14.21 2.41 -5.88
CA GLY A 28 14.11 3.85 -5.64
C GLY A 28 12.97 4.26 -4.71
N THR A 29 12.01 3.35 -4.44
CA THR A 29 10.81 3.67 -3.67
C THR A 29 11.15 4.00 -2.22
N VAL A 30 10.71 5.18 -1.77
CA VAL A 30 10.78 5.58 -0.35
C VAL A 30 9.42 5.32 0.29
N VAL A 31 9.42 4.51 1.34
CA VAL A 31 8.20 4.18 2.10
C VAL A 31 8.00 5.18 3.23
N PHE A 32 6.81 5.76 3.29
CA PHE A 32 6.36 6.70 4.32
C PHE A 32 5.24 6.10 5.18
N PRO A 33 5.05 6.56 6.42
CA PRO A 33 3.91 6.14 7.25
C PRO A 33 2.56 6.34 6.57
N SER A 34 2.39 7.42 5.81
CA SER A 34 1.15 7.68 5.06
C SER A 34 0.83 6.59 4.03
N THR A 35 1.84 6.12 3.31
CA THR A 35 1.68 5.04 2.34
C THR A 35 1.33 3.71 3.02
N LEU A 36 1.97 3.42 4.17
CA LEU A 36 1.67 2.23 4.95
C LEU A 36 0.28 2.28 5.58
N VAL A 37 -0.14 3.44 6.07
CA VAL A 37 -1.51 3.64 6.59
C VAL A 37 -2.53 3.36 5.49
N ALA A 38 -2.33 3.92 4.29
CA ALA A 38 -3.24 3.69 3.17
C ALA A 38 -3.28 2.21 2.76
N PHE A 39 -2.13 1.56 2.69
CA PHE A 39 -2.03 0.14 2.35
C PHE A 39 -2.73 -0.73 3.39
N THR A 40 -2.41 -0.53 4.68
CA THR A 40 -3.00 -1.30 5.79
C THR A 40 -4.51 -1.15 5.84
N ALA A 41 -5.02 0.09 5.78
CA ALA A 41 -6.44 0.36 5.79
C ALA A 41 -7.16 -0.33 4.63
N PHE A 42 -6.63 -0.19 3.43
CA PHE A 42 -7.21 -0.77 2.23
C PHE A 42 -7.26 -2.31 2.30
N GLU A 43 -6.17 -2.95 2.69
CA GLU A 43 -6.10 -4.42 2.75
C GLU A 43 -7.01 -5.01 3.85
N ILE A 44 -7.17 -4.33 4.99
CA ILE A 44 -8.13 -4.75 6.03
C ILE A 44 -9.55 -4.72 5.47
N ILE A 45 -9.94 -3.67 4.76
CA ILE A 45 -11.27 -3.56 4.16
C ILE A 45 -11.45 -4.57 3.03
N ARG A 46 -10.46 -4.71 2.14
CA ARG A 46 -10.48 -5.71 1.07
C ARG A 46 -10.72 -7.13 1.61
N LYS A 47 -10.11 -7.48 2.74
CA LYS A 47 -10.34 -8.78 3.40
C LYS A 47 -11.72 -8.91 4.02
N LYS A 48 -12.26 -7.83 4.59
CA LYS A 48 -13.62 -7.82 5.13
C LYS A 48 -14.65 -8.11 4.02
N PHE A 49 -14.38 -7.63 2.80
CA PHE A 49 -15.28 -7.72 1.65
C PHE A 49 -14.67 -8.56 0.52
N LYS A 50 -14.30 -9.81 0.80
CA LYS A 50 -13.57 -10.71 -0.11
C LYS A 50 -14.23 -10.95 -1.48
N ASN A 51 -15.55 -10.85 -1.55
CA ASN A 51 -16.34 -11.19 -2.74
C ASN A 51 -16.76 -9.96 -3.56
N ILE A 52 -16.29 -8.78 -3.19
CA ILE A 52 -16.61 -7.54 -3.90
C ILE A 52 -15.46 -7.21 -4.84
N ASP A 53 -15.78 -6.87 -6.08
CA ASP A 53 -14.78 -6.37 -7.04
C ASP A 53 -14.24 -5.00 -6.62
N ILE A 54 -13.12 -4.60 -7.24
CA ILE A 54 -12.40 -3.40 -6.84
C ILE A 54 -13.22 -2.11 -7.02
N ILE A 55 -14.09 -2.05 -8.03
CA ILE A 55 -14.90 -0.86 -8.34
C ILE A 55 -15.93 -0.66 -7.24
N ASN A 56 -16.61 -1.71 -6.85
CA ASN A 56 -17.59 -1.70 -5.76
C ASN A 56 -16.91 -1.46 -4.41
N LEU A 57 -15.73 -2.06 -4.18
CA LEU A 57 -14.95 -1.86 -2.96
C LEU A 57 -14.56 -0.39 -2.74
N ILE A 58 -14.07 0.29 -3.77
CA ILE A 58 -13.68 1.70 -3.67
C ILE A 58 -14.88 2.67 -3.61
N SER A 59 -16.10 2.15 -3.79
CA SER A 59 -17.36 2.90 -3.73
C SER A 59 -18.15 2.66 -2.44
N LEU A 60 -17.58 1.88 -1.48
CA LEU A 60 -18.24 1.63 -0.20
C LEU A 60 -18.50 2.92 0.59
N PRO A 61 -19.65 3.00 1.29
CA PRO A 61 -19.98 4.13 2.14
C PRO A 61 -19.06 4.17 3.39
N GLU A 62 -18.90 5.36 3.99
CA GLU A 62 -17.94 5.62 5.07
C GLU A 62 -18.21 4.79 6.34
N ASP A 63 -19.47 4.54 6.68
CA ASP A 63 -19.90 3.79 7.86
C ASP A 63 -19.47 2.31 7.82
N GLU A 64 -19.34 1.74 6.63
CA GLU A 64 -18.88 0.36 6.46
C GLU A 64 -17.38 0.17 6.56
N VAL A 65 -16.62 1.24 6.47
CA VAL A 65 -15.14 1.23 6.31
C VAL A 65 -14.41 1.77 7.55
N THR A 66 -14.97 1.59 8.73
CA THR A 66 -14.33 1.92 10.00
C THR A 66 -13.58 0.69 10.57
N ILE A 67 -12.38 0.90 11.08
CA ILE A 67 -11.48 -0.13 11.61
C ILE A 67 -11.10 0.26 13.04
N SER A 68 -11.23 -0.66 14.03
CA SER A 68 -10.73 -0.40 15.38
C SER A 68 -9.21 -0.18 15.35
N LEU A 69 -8.72 0.74 16.17
CA LEU A 69 -7.29 1.09 16.21
C LEU A 69 -6.43 -0.11 16.60
N GLU A 70 -6.92 -0.98 17.48
CA GLU A 70 -6.23 -2.21 17.89
C GLU A 70 -6.00 -3.14 16.69
N LYS A 71 -7.05 -3.48 15.95
CA LYS A 71 -6.95 -4.30 14.74
C LYS A 71 -6.06 -3.64 13.69
N PHE A 72 -6.13 -2.32 13.58
CA PHE A 72 -5.29 -1.58 12.66
C PHE A 72 -3.81 -1.70 13.05
N LYS A 73 -3.46 -1.46 14.31
CA LYS A 73 -2.09 -1.58 14.85
C LYS A 73 -1.51 -2.99 14.64
N GLU A 74 -2.31 -4.03 14.92
CA GLU A 74 -1.88 -5.41 14.72
C GLU A 74 -1.43 -5.65 13.25
N ASN A 75 -2.27 -5.28 12.30
CA ASN A 75 -1.98 -5.47 10.88
C ASN A 75 -0.85 -4.56 10.39
N TYR A 76 -0.81 -3.31 10.87
CA TYR A 76 0.26 -2.38 10.56
C TYR A 76 1.63 -2.92 11.00
N ASN A 77 1.72 -3.51 12.20
CA ASN A 77 2.95 -4.11 12.70
C ASN A 77 3.42 -5.30 11.84
N LYS A 78 2.50 -6.13 11.33
CA LYS A 78 2.85 -7.23 10.40
C LYS A 78 3.51 -6.68 9.13
N ILE A 79 2.99 -5.59 8.60
CA ILE A 79 3.56 -4.94 7.41
C ILE A 79 4.91 -4.31 7.73
N ILE A 80 5.07 -3.63 8.87
CA ILE A 80 6.34 -3.01 9.28
C ILE A 80 7.46 -4.05 9.35
N ILE A 81 7.19 -5.24 9.89
CA ILE A 81 8.18 -6.33 9.93
C ILE A 81 8.63 -6.68 8.52
N ARG A 82 7.70 -6.85 7.59
CA ARG A 82 8.03 -7.20 6.20
C ARG A 82 8.74 -6.06 5.47
N ILE A 83 8.33 -4.83 5.69
CA ILE A 83 8.96 -3.63 5.10
C ILE A 83 10.41 -3.47 5.58
N ASN A 84 10.66 -3.71 6.86
CA ASN A 84 12.03 -3.69 7.39
C ASN A 84 12.92 -4.76 6.75
N GLN A 85 12.39 -5.97 6.53
CA GLN A 85 13.12 -7.00 5.78
C GLN A 85 13.47 -6.56 4.36
N LEU A 86 12.50 -6.03 3.62
CA LEU A 86 12.73 -5.52 2.26
C LEU A 86 13.77 -4.39 2.23
N ALA A 87 13.82 -3.57 3.28
CA ALA A 87 14.81 -2.51 3.39
C ALA A 87 16.22 -3.05 3.66
N LEU A 88 16.35 -4.11 4.48
CA LEU A 88 17.63 -4.81 4.70
C LEU A 88 18.17 -5.43 3.41
N ASP A 89 17.28 -5.95 2.57
CA ASP A 89 17.61 -6.53 1.27
C ASP A 89 17.90 -5.45 0.19
N ASN A 90 17.94 -4.16 0.56
CA ASN A 90 18.11 -2.99 -0.32
C ASN A 90 17.06 -2.88 -1.45
N ASN A 91 15.89 -3.47 -1.26
CA ASN A 91 14.81 -3.43 -2.24
C ASN A 91 13.95 -2.16 -2.14
N ILE A 92 14.01 -1.45 -0.99
CA ILE A 92 13.27 -0.20 -0.73
C ILE A 92 14.03 0.70 0.22
N LYS A 93 13.66 1.98 0.26
CA LYS A 93 14.17 2.96 1.23
C LYS A 93 13.09 3.29 2.26
N LEU A 94 13.48 3.52 3.52
CA LEU A 94 12.57 3.90 4.58
C LEU A 94 12.72 5.38 4.94
N SER A 95 11.59 6.07 5.12
CA SER A 95 11.62 7.42 5.69
C SER A 95 12.04 7.38 7.17
N ASN A 96 12.67 8.43 7.66
CA ASN A 96 13.08 8.51 9.06
C ASN A 96 11.90 8.44 10.04
N GLU A 97 10.70 8.77 9.61
CA GLU A 97 9.48 8.69 10.43
C GLU A 97 9.10 7.25 10.80
N LEU A 98 9.56 6.25 10.04
CA LEU A 98 9.35 4.83 10.35
C LEU A 98 10.25 4.32 11.48
N LYS A 99 11.14 5.16 12.03
CA LYS A 99 11.92 4.88 13.25
C LYS A 99 11.17 5.25 14.54
N LEU A 100 10.04 5.96 14.44
CA LEU A 100 9.18 6.31 15.57
C LEU A 100 8.42 5.07 16.06
N ASP A 101 7.79 5.18 17.23
CA ASP A 101 6.85 4.17 17.70
C ASP A 101 5.63 4.04 16.77
N THR A 102 5.00 2.87 16.77
CA THR A 102 3.88 2.55 15.88
C THR A 102 2.73 3.54 15.98
N GLU A 103 2.42 4.05 17.18
CA GLU A 103 1.31 4.98 17.36
C GLU A 103 1.60 6.31 16.68
N LYS A 104 2.81 6.83 16.84
CA LYS A 104 3.25 8.04 16.15
C LYS A 104 3.31 7.85 14.64
N GLN A 105 3.79 6.70 14.17
CA GLN A 105 3.77 6.39 12.75
C GLN A 105 2.35 6.43 12.18
N ILE A 106 1.38 5.78 12.83
CA ILE A 106 -0.02 5.75 12.41
C ILE A 106 -0.62 7.16 12.46
N SER A 107 -0.42 7.88 13.57
CA SER A 107 -0.93 9.25 13.72
C SER A 107 -0.39 10.19 12.65
N ASN A 108 0.94 10.20 12.45
CA ASN A 108 1.59 11.00 11.42
C ASN A 108 1.14 10.59 10.02
N GLY A 109 1.00 9.28 9.78
CA GLY A 109 0.52 8.74 8.50
C GLY A 109 -0.89 9.20 8.17
N CYS A 110 -1.83 9.12 9.12
CA CYS A 110 -3.20 9.61 8.94
C CYS A 110 -3.24 11.13 8.75
N GLN A 111 -2.41 11.87 9.50
CA GLN A 111 -2.35 13.33 9.40
C GLN A 111 -1.82 13.79 8.03
N LYS A 112 -0.78 13.13 7.52
CA LYS A 112 -0.11 13.48 6.25
C LYS A 112 -0.79 12.90 5.02
N LEU A 113 -1.54 11.80 5.19
CA LEU A 113 -2.26 11.19 4.07
C LEU A 113 -3.32 12.16 3.56
N GLY A 114 -3.15 12.55 2.30
CA GLY A 114 -4.04 13.51 1.71
C GLY A 114 -3.97 14.92 2.31
N LEU A 115 -2.76 15.37 2.71
CA LEU A 115 -2.55 16.71 3.26
C LEU A 115 -3.18 17.82 2.41
N TYR A 116 -3.22 17.61 1.10
CA TYR A 116 -3.78 18.53 0.11
C TYR A 116 -5.20 18.16 -0.34
N HIS A 117 -5.84 17.19 0.34
CA HIS A 117 -7.19 16.74 0.01
C HIS A 117 -8.20 17.15 1.08
N THR A 118 -9.37 17.59 0.64
CA THR A 118 -10.52 17.91 1.48
C THR A 118 -11.74 17.14 0.97
N PRO A 119 -12.32 16.22 1.76
CA PRO A 119 -11.91 15.77 3.08
C PRO A 119 -10.64 14.88 3.07
N LYS A 120 -9.97 14.77 4.23
CA LYS A 120 -8.83 13.84 4.39
C LYS A 120 -9.30 12.40 4.16
N PRO A 121 -8.55 11.58 3.42
CA PRO A 121 -8.95 10.20 3.11
C PRO A 121 -9.11 9.30 4.33
N VAL A 122 -8.36 9.56 5.39
CA VAL A 122 -8.37 8.80 6.64
C VAL A 122 -8.27 9.75 7.83
N ILE A 123 -9.00 9.46 8.88
CA ILE A 123 -8.91 10.19 10.16
C ILE A 123 -8.89 9.21 11.34
N LEU A 124 -8.21 9.60 12.42
CA LEU A 124 -8.29 8.92 13.71
C LEU A 124 -9.41 9.58 14.52
N LYS A 125 -10.38 8.78 14.96
CA LYS A 125 -11.50 9.26 15.77
C LYS A 125 -12.00 8.14 16.69
N ASN A 126 -12.22 8.43 17.98
CA ASN A 126 -12.82 7.51 18.95
C ASN A 126 -12.16 6.10 18.93
N ASN A 127 -10.83 6.06 19.03
CA ASN A 127 -10.05 4.82 19.00
C ASN A 127 -10.29 3.96 17.74
N SER A 128 -10.56 4.61 16.61
CA SER A 128 -10.80 3.97 15.33
C SER A 128 -10.13 4.73 14.19
N VAL A 129 -9.77 4.00 13.15
CA VAL A 129 -9.34 4.53 11.86
C VAL A 129 -10.58 4.59 10.97
N VAL A 130 -11.04 5.80 10.68
CA VAL A 130 -12.22 6.05 9.85
C VAL A 130 -11.77 6.43 8.45
N ILE A 131 -12.22 5.69 7.47
CA ILE A 131 -11.88 5.91 6.06
C ILE A 131 -12.96 6.80 5.44
N LYS A 132 -12.54 7.94 4.91
CA LYS A 132 -13.41 8.94 4.27
C LYS A 132 -13.39 8.86 2.75
N ASN A 133 -12.36 8.24 2.17
CA ASN A 133 -12.23 8.15 0.73
C ASN A 133 -11.43 6.91 0.32
N MET A 134 -12.13 5.83 -0.02
CA MET A 134 -11.54 4.56 -0.46
C MET A 134 -10.77 4.69 -1.78
N LYS A 135 -11.19 5.57 -2.71
CA LYS A 135 -10.48 5.79 -3.99
C LYS A 135 -9.09 6.37 -3.74
N MET A 136 -8.99 7.33 -2.81
CA MET A 136 -7.69 7.91 -2.45
C MET A 136 -6.81 6.89 -1.73
N LEU A 137 -7.37 6.04 -0.86
CA LEU A 137 -6.60 4.95 -0.26
C LEU A 137 -6.06 3.99 -1.31
N TYR A 138 -6.88 3.61 -2.27
CA TYR A 138 -6.46 2.75 -3.38
C TYR A 138 -5.31 3.39 -4.17
N TYR A 139 -5.40 4.67 -4.48
CA TYR A 139 -4.34 5.40 -5.15
C TYR A 139 -3.01 5.39 -4.38
N TYR A 140 -3.04 5.71 -3.09
CA TYR A 140 -1.82 5.74 -2.27
C TYR A 140 -1.26 4.34 -1.99
N ARG A 141 -2.13 3.35 -1.84
CA ARG A 141 -1.77 1.95 -1.62
C ARG A 141 -0.97 1.39 -2.79
N ASN A 142 -1.29 1.76 -4.02
CA ASN A 142 -0.65 1.25 -5.23
C ASN A 142 0.85 1.58 -5.32
N ARG A 143 1.35 2.53 -4.54
CA ARG A 143 2.80 2.78 -4.41
C ARG A 143 3.56 1.61 -3.81
N LEU A 144 2.88 0.72 -3.11
CA LEU A 144 3.44 -0.50 -2.51
C LEU A 144 2.98 -1.76 -3.23
N ASP A 145 2.33 -1.62 -4.37
CA ASP A 145 2.01 -2.75 -5.22
C ASP A 145 3.31 -3.37 -5.78
N GLY A 146 3.34 -4.68 -5.93
CA GLY A 146 4.55 -5.39 -6.36
C GLY A 146 5.47 -5.87 -5.24
N PHE A 147 5.38 -5.34 -4.00
CA PHE A 147 6.16 -5.84 -2.86
C PHE A 147 5.53 -7.05 -2.14
N ASN A 148 4.42 -7.57 -2.65
CA ASN A 148 3.70 -8.73 -2.09
C ASN A 148 3.32 -8.56 -0.60
N LEU A 149 3.04 -7.34 -0.15
CA LEU A 149 2.68 -7.05 1.23
C LEU A 149 1.28 -7.55 1.61
N ASP A 150 0.42 -7.78 0.63
CA ASP A 150 -0.91 -8.38 0.82
C ASP A 150 -0.82 -9.78 1.47
N LYS A 151 0.28 -10.51 1.24
CA LYS A 151 0.56 -11.80 1.89
C LYS A 151 0.70 -11.69 3.40
N CYS A 152 1.06 -10.52 3.94
CA CYS A 152 1.12 -10.30 5.39
C CYS A 152 -0.25 -10.40 6.08
N PHE A 153 -1.33 -10.33 5.30
CA PHE A 153 -2.70 -10.47 5.79
C PHE A 153 -3.26 -11.88 5.60
N SER A 154 -2.53 -12.78 4.95
CA SER A 154 -2.96 -14.16 4.77
C SER A 154 -2.76 -14.92 6.09
N ASN A 155 -3.83 -15.37 6.68
CA ASN A 155 -3.89 -16.45 7.67
C ASN A 155 -4.51 -17.64 7.00
#